data_9f6ee4d7687b74fff2a28a1e65b00385
#
_entry.id   9f6ee4d7687b74fff2a28a1e65b00385
#
_cell.length_a   1.000
_cell.length_b   1.000
_cell.length_c   1.000
_cell.angle_alpha   90.00
_cell.angle_beta   90.00
_cell.angle_gamma   90.00
#
_symmetry.space_group_name_H-M   'P 1'
#
loop_
_entity.id
_entity.type
_entity.pdbx_description
1 polymer ?
#
loop_
_entity_poly.entity_id
_entity_poly.type
_entity_poly.pdbx_seq_one_letter_code
_entity_poly.pdbx_strand_id
1 'polypeptide(L)'
;MDINPLVKGHTLVIPKNVEDDYIFHLDDKTYLGLCAFAKKVAIAIKAAVPCKRVGVCVLGLEVPHTHIHLIPLQQESDVDFRKEKLKLSPEEFKEIADSILAEYEKL
;
A
#
# COMPACT_ATOMS: atom_id res chain seq x y z
N MET A 1 0.40 6.53 -2.62
CA MET A 1 -0.77 6.23 -1.75
C MET A 1 -1.97 5.89 -2.63
N ASP A 2 -2.92 5.15 -2.07
CA ASP A 2 -4.19 4.91 -2.75
C ASP A 2 -5.01 6.21 -2.76
N ILE A 3 -5.61 6.53 -3.92
CA ILE A 3 -6.45 7.73 -4.06
C ILE A 3 -7.83 7.55 -3.42
N ASN A 4 -8.22 6.30 -3.14
CA ASN A 4 -9.45 5.96 -2.43
C ASN A 4 -9.12 5.13 -1.20
N PRO A 5 -8.43 5.71 -0.20
CA PRO A 5 -7.87 4.93 0.90
C PRO A 5 -8.94 4.48 1.90
N LEU A 6 -8.72 3.30 2.47
CA LEU A 6 -9.53 2.83 3.60
C LEU A 6 -9.21 3.60 4.88
N VAL A 7 -7.92 3.91 5.06
CA VAL A 7 -7.41 4.67 6.19
C VAL A 7 -6.29 5.57 5.69
N LYS A 8 -5.89 6.57 6.50
CA LYS A 8 -4.74 7.42 6.16
C LYS A 8 -3.48 6.57 6.03
N GLY A 9 -2.75 6.76 4.94
CA GLY A 9 -1.51 6.03 4.69
C GLY A 9 -1.69 4.73 3.90
N HIS A 10 -2.92 4.34 3.57
CA HIS A 10 -3.19 3.18 2.70
C HIS A 10 -2.43 3.37 1.38
N THR A 11 -1.54 2.45 1.07
CA THR A 11 -0.62 2.56 -0.06
C THR A 11 -0.74 1.33 -0.95
N LEU A 12 -0.58 1.53 -2.26
CA LEU A 12 -0.52 0.45 -3.24
C LEU A 12 0.91 0.32 -3.73
N VAL A 13 1.42 -0.90 -3.77
CA VAL A 13 2.71 -1.22 -4.37
C VAL A 13 2.44 -2.01 -5.64
N ILE A 14 2.94 -1.50 -6.76
CA ILE A 14 2.70 -2.08 -8.07
C ILE A 14 4.02 -2.36 -8.80
N PRO A 15 4.11 -3.45 -9.59
CA PRO A 15 5.28 -3.68 -10.43
C PRO A 15 5.22 -2.78 -11.67
N LYS A 16 6.39 -2.32 -12.13
CA LYS A 16 6.49 -1.58 -13.38
C LYS A 16 6.50 -2.56 -14.55
N ASN A 17 5.93 -2.14 -15.68
CA ASN A 17 5.98 -2.89 -16.94
C ASN A 17 5.42 -4.32 -16.88
N VAL A 18 4.49 -4.56 -15.96
CA VAL A 18 3.79 -5.85 -15.83
C VAL A 18 2.31 -5.59 -16.03
N GLU A 19 1.70 -6.31 -16.98
CA GLU A 19 0.29 -6.16 -17.30
C GLU A 19 -0.61 -7.22 -16.65
N ASP A 20 -0.02 -8.24 -15.99
CA ASP A 20 -0.76 -9.30 -15.35
C ASP A 20 -1.46 -8.79 -14.09
N ASP A 21 -2.71 -9.19 -13.91
CA ASP A 21 -3.52 -8.81 -12.74
C ASP A 21 -3.47 -9.84 -11.61
N TYR A 22 -2.73 -10.94 -11.80
CA TYR A 22 -2.64 -12.02 -10.82
C TYR A 22 -1.21 -12.17 -10.32
N ILE A 23 -1.01 -11.87 -9.02
CA ILE A 23 0.33 -11.84 -8.44
C ILE A 23 1.09 -13.16 -8.58
N PHE A 24 0.39 -14.29 -8.54
CA PHE A 24 1.04 -15.60 -8.60
C PHE A 24 1.40 -16.03 -10.03
N HIS A 25 1.04 -15.24 -11.04
CA HIS A 25 1.52 -15.42 -12.40
C HIS A 25 2.88 -14.76 -12.63
N LEU A 26 3.30 -13.88 -11.73
CA LEU A 26 4.60 -13.23 -11.87
C LEU A 26 5.72 -14.26 -11.77
N ASP A 27 6.82 -14.02 -12.51
CA ASP A 27 8.01 -14.86 -12.34
C ASP A 27 8.60 -14.62 -10.93
N ASP A 28 9.38 -15.57 -10.45
CA ASP A 28 9.89 -15.54 -9.08
C ASP A 28 10.71 -14.27 -8.81
N LYS A 29 11.52 -13.86 -9.75
CA LYS A 29 12.35 -12.65 -9.59
C LYS A 29 11.50 -11.41 -9.39
N THR A 30 10.48 -11.22 -10.22
CA THR A 30 9.56 -10.09 -10.13
C THR A 30 8.74 -10.16 -8.84
N TYR A 31 8.22 -11.34 -8.53
CA TYR A 31 7.44 -11.56 -7.31
C TYR A 31 8.26 -11.25 -6.05
N LEU A 32 9.46 -11.80 -5.95
CA LEU A 32 10.32 -11.60 -4.78
C LEU A 32 10.77 -10.14 -4.67
N GLY A 33 11.10 -9.51 -5.80
CA GLY A 33 11.45 -8.09 -5.82
C GLY A 33 10.31 -7.20 -5.37
N LEU A 34 9.09 -7.49 -5.81
CA LEU A 34 7.89 -6.74 -5.41
C LEU A 34 7.65 -6.87 -3.91
N CYS A 35 7.75 -8.07 -3.37
CA CYS A 35 7.58 -8.32 -1.94
C CYS A 35 8.67 -7.63 -1.10
N ALA A 36 9.92 -7.66 -1.55
CA ALA A 36 11.02 -6.99 -0.88
C ALA A 36 10.81 -5.48 -0.83
N PHE A 37 10.36 -4.90 -1.95
CA PHE A 37 10.04 -3.48 -2.02
C PHE A 37 8.87 -3.13 -1.11
N ALA A 38 7.81 -3.95 -1.14
CA ALA A 38 6.64 -3.74 -0.27
C ALA A 38 7.04 -3.73 1.21
N LYS A 39 7.97 -4.59 1.62
CA LYS A 39 8.48 -4.60 3.00
C LYS A 39 9.11 -3.27 3.38
N LYS A 40 9.95 -2.70 2.51
CA LYS A 40 10.58 -1.39 2.75
C LYS A 40 9.54 -0.28 2.86
N VAL A 41 8.57 -0.28 1.96
CA VAL A 41 7.48 0.71 1.99
C VAL A 41 6.67 0.57 3.27
N ALA A 42 6.37 -0.66 3.69
CA ALA A 42 5.63 -0.91 4.94
C ALA A 42 6.38 -0.39 6.17
N ILE A 43 7.70 -0.56 6.21
CA ILE A 43 8.51 -0.02 7.30
C ILE A 43 8.40 1.51 7.33
N ALA A 44 8.49 2.16 6.17
CA ALA A 44 8.34 3.60 6.06
C ALA A 44 6.96 4.07 6.49
N ILE A 45 5.90 3.37 6.08
CA ILE A 45 4.52 3.69 6.48
C ILE A 45 4.37 3.62 8.01
N LYS A 46 4.87 2.55 8.63
CA LYS A 46 4.75 2.39 10.07
C LYS A 46 5.47 3.50 10.83
N ALA A 47 6.60 3.98 10.31
CA ALA A 47 7.34 5.08 10.93
C ALA A 47 6.63 6.43 10.76
N ALA A 48 5.96 6.64 9.62
CA ALA A 48 5.33 7.92 9.29
C ALA A 48 3.89 8.05 9.80
N VAL A 49 3.15 6.95 9.85
CA VAL A 49 1.72 6.95 10.18
C VAL A 49 1.50 6.17 11.47
N PRO A 50 0.94 6.80 12.52
CA PRO A 50 0.68 6.09 13.78
C PRO A 50 -0.25 4.91 13.55
N CYS A 51 0.23 3.69 13.86
CA CYS A 51 -0.55 2.46 13.72
C CYS A 51 0.10 1.35 14.53
N LYS A 52 -0.68 0.32 14.83
CA LYS A 52 -0.16 -0.86 15.54
C LYS A 52 0.72 -1.69 14.65
N ARG A 53 0.33 -1.87 13.39
CA ARG A 53 1.09 -2.57 12.37
C ARG A 53 0.55 -2.25 10.98
N VAL A 54 1.29 -2.65 9.96
CA VAL A 54 0.85 -2.52 8.57
C VAL A 54 0.39 -3.89 8.09
N GLY A 55 -0.84 -3.95 7.60
CA GLY A 55 -1.40 -5.17 7.00
C GLY A 55 -1.10 -5.24 5.51
N VAL A 56 -1.07 -6.45 4.98
CA VAL A 56 -0.82 -6.73 3.56
C VAL A 56 -2.01 -7.47 2.99
N CYS A 57 -2.47 -7.04 1.83
CA CYS A 57 -3.59 -7.71 1.15
C CYS A 57 -3.41 -7.61 -0.37
N VAL A 58 -3.70 -8.71 -1.06
CA VAL A 58 -3.69 -8.76 -2.53
C VAL A 58 -4.98 -9.43 -2.99
N LEU A 59 -5.80 -8.72 -3.74
CA LEU A 59 -7.09 -9.25 -4.22
C LEU A 59 -7.11 -9.47 -5.73
N GLY A 60 -6.89 -8.41 -6.51
CA GLY A 60 -6.80 -8.49 -7.96
C GLY A 60 -8.12 -8.76 -8.68
N LEU A 61 -9.26 -8.40 -8.08
CA LEU A 61 -10.56 -8.68 -8.66
C LEU A 61 -11.12 -7.56 -9.53
N GLU A 62 -10.78 -6.32 -9.22
CA GLU A 62 -11.38 -5.15 -9.90
C GLU A 62 -10.39 -4.40 -10.78
N VAL A 63 -9.17 -4.20 -10.33
CA VAL A 63 -8.16 -3.44 -11.05
C VAL A 63 -7.28 -4.39 -11.84
N PRO A 64 -7.10 -4.20 -13.18
CA PRO A 64 -6.38 -5.15 -14.03
C PRO A 64 -4.86 -5.00 -13.96
N HIS A 65 -4.33 -4.78 -12.77
CA HIS A 65 -2.88 -4.75 -12.47
C HIS A 65 -2.63 -5.44 -11.16
N THR A 66 -1.53 -6.18 -11.08
CA THR A 66 -1.07 -6.70 -9.80
C THR A 66 -0.76 -5.54 -8.87
N HIS A 67 -1.33 -5.55 -7.68
CA HIS A 67 -1.05 -4.55 -6.67
C HIS A 67 -1.15 -5.14 -5.27
N ILE A 68 -0.23 -4.69 -4.41
CA ILE A 68 -0.21 -5.09 -3.00
C ILE A 68 -0.73 -3.92 -2.19
N HIS A 69 -1.78 -4.15 -1.40
CA HIS A 69 -2.30 -3.17 -0.45
C HIS A 69 -1.46 -3.21 0.82
N LEU A 70 -0.96 -2.06 1.25
CA LEU A 70 -0.32 -1.85 2.54
C LEU A 70 -1.20 -0.91 3.33
N ILE A 71 -1.76 -1.41 4.43
CA ILE A 71 -2.81 -0.70 5.16
C ILE A 71 -2.41 -0.56 6.63
N PRO A 72 -2.20 0.68 7.11
CA PRO A 72 -1.96 0.90 8.55
C PRO A 72 -3.15 0.42 9.36
N LEU A 73 -2.92 -0.44 10.35
CA LEU A 73 -3.98 -1.08 11.11
C LEU A 73 -3.97 -0.68 12.58
N GLN A 74 -5.15 -0.38 13.10
CA GLN A 74 -5.44 -0.30 14.53
C GLN A 74 -6.33 -1.47 14.96
N GLN A 75 -7.13 -2.01 14.03
CA GLN A 75 -8.07 -3.10 14.25
C GLN A 75 -8.35 -3.84 12.94
N GLU A 76 -8.88 -5.04 13.01
CA GLU A 76 -9.13 -5.86 11.82
C GLU A 76 -10.10 -5.22 10.83
N SER A 77 -11.09 -4.48 11.31
CA SER A 77 -12.06 -3.82 10.44
C SER A 77 -11.46 -2.74 9.54
N ASP A 78 -10.21 -2.33 9.78
CA ASP A 78 -9.53 -1.37 8.91
C ASP A 78 -9.23 -1.93 7.51
N VAL A 79 -9.29 -3.24 7.33
CA VAL A 79 -9.13 -3.88 6.00
C VAL A 79 -10.46 -4.28 5.36
N ASP A 80 -11.57 -3.74 5.81
CA ASP A 80 -12.86 -4.01 5.21
C ASP A 80 -13.07 -3.12 3.97
N PHE A 81 -12.92 -3.72 2.78
CA PHE A 81 -13.04 -3.01 1.51
C PHE A 81 -14.46 -2.58 1.18
N ARG A 82 -15.45 -3.00 1.95
CA ARG A 82 -16.84 -2.56 1.81
C ARG A 82 -17.11 -1.23 2.52
N LYS A 83 -16.19 -0.80 3.39
CA LYS A 83 -16.32 0.47 4.10
C LYS A 83 -16.25 1.64 3.14
N GLU A 84 -16.87 2.75 3.53
CA GLU A 84 -16.74 4.00 2.81
C GLU A 84 -15.27 4.43 2.81
N LYS A 85 -14.78 4.85 1.64
CA LYS A 85 -13.40 5.31 1.49
C LYS A 85 -13.25 6.72 2.06
N LEU A 86 -12.06 7.01 2.58
CA LEU A 86 -11.75 8.35 3.06
C LEU A 86 -11.67 9.33 1.90
N LYS A 87 -12.09 10.55 2.16
CA LYS A 87 -11.92 11.67 1.24
C LYS A 87 -10.93 12.63 1.84
N LEU A 88 -9.71 12.58 1.35
CA LEU A 88 -8.64 13.45 1.81
C LEU A 88 -8.45 14.61 0.84
N SER A 89 -8.11 15.79 1.37
CA SER A 89 -7.74 16.93 0.51
C SER A 89 -6.39 16.65 -0.18
N PRO A 90 -6.11 17.33 -1.31
CA PRO A 90 -4.79 17.21 -1.95
C PRO A 90 -3.63 17.51 -1.01
N GLU A 91 -3.81 18.48 -0.10
CA GLU A 91 -2.80 18.85 0.89
C GLU A 91 -2.57 17.72 1.90
N GLU A 92 -3.64 17.05 2.35
CA GLU A 92 -3.53 15.92 3.27
C GLU A 92 -2.81 14.74 2.61
N PHE A 93 -3.16 14.42 1.34
CA PHE A 93 -2.45 13.40 0.58
C PHE A 93 -0.96 13.70 0.47
N LYS A 94 -0.62 14.94 0.12
CA LYS A 94 0.76 15.37 -0.05
C LYS A 94 1.53 15.25 1.27
N GLU A 95 0.95 15.71 2.35
CA GLU A 95 1.58 15.68 3.67
C GLU A 95 1.89 14.25 4.10
N ILE A 96 0.92 13.34 3.96
CA ILE A 96 1.11 11.94 4.33
C ILE A 96 2.14 11.27 3.40
N ALA A 97 2.03 11.51 2.09
CA ALA A 97 2.95 10.94 1.11
C ALA A 97 4.38 11.42 1.34
N ASP A 98 4.56 12.70 1.63
CA ASP A 98 5.89 13.27 1.91
C ASP A 98 6.48 12.69 3.19
N SER A 99 5.65 12.46 4.22
CA SER A 99 6.08 11.83 5.47
C SER A 99 6.56 10.40 5.24
N ILE A 100 5.83 9.63 4.44
CA ILE A 100 6.21 8.25 4.10
C ILE A 100 7.51 8.25 3.28
N LEU A 101 7.63 9.14 2.31
CA LEU A 101 8.84 9.24 1.49
C LEU A 101 10.06 9.59 2.34
N ALA A 102 9.93 10.53 3.28
CA ALA A 102 11.01 10.91 4.17
C ALA A 102 11.50 9.72 5.00
N GLU A 103 10.60 8.91 5.50
CA GLU A 103 10.97 7.71 6.25
C GLU A 103 11.60 6.64 5.34
N TYR A 104 11.08 6.49 4.11
CA TYR A 104 11.65 5.57 3.14
C TYR A 104 13.10 5.93 2.80
N GLU A 105 13.40 7.21 2.65
CA GLU A 105 14.75 7.68 2.30
C GLU A 105 15.79 7.44 3.40
N LYS A 106 15.34 7.18 4.63
CA LYS A 106 16.22 6.83 5.76
C LYS A 106 16.64 5.36 5.76
N LEU A 107 16.02 4.52 4.96
CA LEU A 107 16.28 3.08 4.94
C LEU A 107 17.55 2.73 4.16
#